data_eda414404c717faa0a663c1ba0896e07
#
_entry.id   eda414404c717faa0a663c1ba0896e07
#
_cell.length_a   1.000
_cell.length_b   1.000
_cell.length_c   1.000
_cell.angle_alpha   90.00
_cell.angle_beta   90.00
_cell.angle_gamma   90.00
#
_symmetry.space_group_name_H-M   'P 1'
#
loop_
_entity.id
_entity.type
_entity.pdbx_description
1 polymer ?
#
loop_
_entity_poly.entity_id
_entity_poly.type
_entity_poly.pdbx_seq_one_letter_code
_entity_poly.pdbx_strand_id
1 'polypeptide(L)'
;MFGVCSRYIADGDSVQDVVQEGFLKAFTNIDGYTSKGSFEGWLRRVMVNTAIDAVRKRKSWTFTLSGDRDVEDVPDSVEAEDDVRDWSVEEVMAALNTLTPMYRAVFNLFVFEELGHQEIAERLGIEVGTSKSNLAKARRNLQKALLSSPSPDRTSTHGL
;
A
#
# COMPACT_ATOMS: atom_id res chain seq x y z
N MET A 1 4.14 13.75 -3.30
CA MET A 1 4.91 12.77 -2.48
C MET A 1 4.23 12.41 -1.18
N PHE A 2 3.54 13.33 -0.49
CA PHE A 2 2.76 12.98 0.72
C PHE A 2 1.77 11.85 0.46
N GLY A 3 0.94 11.93 -0.57
CA GLY A 3 -0.02 10.88 -0.93
C GLY A 3 0.61 9.52 -1.30
N VAL A 4 1.87 9.51 -1.73
CA VAL A 4 2.62 8.25 -1.95
C VAL A 4 2.94 7.60 -0.61
N CYS A 5 3.47 8.35 0.35
CA CYS A 5 3.85 7.83 1.66
C CYS A 5 2.63 7.44 2.52
N SER A 6 1.53 8.22 2.44
CA SER A 6 0.31 7.97 3.21
C SER A 6 -0.39 6.64 2.87
N ARG A 7 -0.14 6.09 1.69
CA ARG A 7 -0.61 4.73 1.34
C ARG A 7 0.08 3.62 2.12
N TYR A 8 1.32 3.85 2.57
CA TYR A 8 2.10 2.87 3.34
C TYR A 8 1.97 3.06 4.85
N ILE A 9 1.73 4.30 5.30
CA ILE A 9 1.75 4.70 6.71
C ILE A 9 0.40 5.33 7.06
N ALA A 10 -0.28 4.78 8.07
CA ALA A 10 -1.60 5.24 8.47
C ALA A 10 -1.57 6.51 9.34
N ASP A 11 -0.49 6.71 10.11
CA ASP A 11 -0.34 7.82 11.04
C ASP A 11 0.23 9.05 10.33
N GLY A 12 -0.53 10.15 10.35
CA GLY A 12 -0.20 11.38 9.63
C GLY A 12 1.10 12.04 10.05
N ASP A 13 1.42 12.04 11.34
CA ASP A 13 2.69 12.62 11.85
C ASP A 13 3.88 11.81 11.33
N SER A 14 3.77 10.50 11.35
CA SER A 14 4.79 9.61 10.78
C SER A 14 4.93 9.76 9.26
N VAL A 15 3.85 10.09 8.54
CA VAL A 15 3.93 10.39 7.09
C VAL A 15 4.78 11.62 6.84
N GLN A 16 4.62 12.68 7.63
CA GLN A 16 5.42 13.91 7.50
C GLN A 16 6.91 13.63 7.71
N ASP A 17 7.25 12.87 8.74
CA ASP A 17 8.65 12.50 9.05
C ASP A 17 9.26 11.69 7.90
N VAL A 18 8.52 10.74 7.34
CA VAL A 18 8.98 9.92 6.22
C VAL A 18 9.14 10.75 4.94
N VAL A 19 8.25 11.69 4.68
CA VAL A 19 8.38 12.61 3.54
C VAL A 19 9.63 13.47 3.67
N GLN A 20 9.91 14.02 4.87
CA GLN A 20 11.13 14.79 5.12
C GLN A 20 12.38 13.92 4.94
N GLU A 21 12.41 12.71 5.52
CA GLU A 21 13.52 11.78 5.36
C GLU A 21 13.73 11.41 3.88
N GLY A 22 12.64 11.18 3.13
CA GLY A 22 12.69 10.88 1.70
C GLY A 22 13.29 12.02 0.88
N PHE A 23 12.92 13.27 1.16
CA PHE A 23 13.52 14.42 0.51
C PHE A 23 15.00 14.59 0.87
N LEU A 24 15.38 14.41 2.14
CA LEU A 24 16.79 14.43 2.54
C LEU A 24 17.60 13.36 1.80
N LYS A 25 17.09 12.13 1.70
CA LYS A 25 17.71 11.06 0.93
C LYS A 25 17.84 11.43 -0.56
N ALA A 26 16.80 12.02 -1.13
CA ALA A 26 16.81 12.45 -2.52
C ALA A 26 17.87 13.54 -2.77
N PHE A 27 17.96 14.55 -1.91
CA PHE A 27 18.98 15.60 -2.01
C PHE A 27 20.40 15.04 -1.86
N THR A 28 20.61 14.17 -0.88
CA THR A 28 21.94 13.58 -0.62
C THR A 28 22.39 12.68 -1.77
N ASN A 29 21.46 12.07 -2.48
CA ASN A 29 21.74 11.12 -3.56
C ASN A 29 21.35 11.67 -4.95
N ILE A 30 21.26 13.00 -5.10
CA ILE A 30 20.83 13.61 -6.37
C ILE A 30 21.76 13.26 -7.54
N ASP A 31 23.04 13.05 -7.27
CA ASP A 31 24.03 12.63 -8.26
C ASP A 31 23.74 11.20 -8.78
N GLY A 32 22.97 10.39 -8.05
CA GLY A 32 22.49 9.08 -8.48
C GLY A 32 21.35 9.14 -9.49
N TYR A 33 20.77 10.31 -9.72
CA TYR A 33 19.81 10.52 -10.79
C TYR A 33 20.52 10.68 -12.13
N THR A 34 20.55 9.61 -12.90
CA THR A 34 21.27 9.53 -14.19
C THR A 34 20.47 10.06 -15.39
N SER A 35 19.36 10.77 -15.17
CA SER A 35 18.44 11.25 -16.23
C SER A 35 17.84 10.14 -17.12
N LYS A 36 17.97 8.89 -16.73
CA LYS A 36 17.30 7.75 -17.37
C LYS A 36 15.88 7.63 -16.80
N GLY A 37 14.92 8.26 -17.44
CA GLY A 37 13.53 8.36 -16.98
C GLY A 37 13.19 9.70 -16.34
N SER A 38 11.95 9.85 -15.84
CA SER A 38 11.51 11.10 -15.24
C SER A 38 12.09 11.28 -13.82
N PHE A 39 12.42 12.52 -13.48
CA PHE A 39 12.82 12.89 -12.11
C PHE A 39 11.74 12.54 -11.10
N GLU A 40 10.48 12.74 -11.45
CA GLU A 40 9.35 12.39 -10.60
C GLU A 40 9.31 10.88 -10.29
N GLY A 41 9.52 10.02 -11.28
CA GLY A 41 9.57 8.56 -11.10
C GLY A 41 10.74 8.13 -10.21
N TRP A 42 11.90 8.76 -10.36
CA TRP A 42 13.04 8.52 -9.50
C TRP A 42 12.76 8.95 -8.05
N LEU A 43 12.25 10.18 -7.86
CA LEU A 43 11.88 10.69 -6.54
C LEU A 43 10.79 9.83 -5.87
N ARG A 44 9.78 9.43 -6.61
CA ARG A 44 8.74 8.51 -6.13
C ARG A 44 9.34 7.21 -5.60
N ARG A 45 10.31 6.63 -6.31
CA ARG A 45 11.01 5.41 -5.87
C ARG A 45 11.76 5.63 -4.56
N VAL A 46 12.42 6.78 -4.39
CA VAL A 46 13.09 7.16 -3.13
C VAL A 46 12.06 7.24 -1.99
N MET A 47 10.91 7.87 -2.23
CA MET A 47 9.84 8.00 -1.23
C MET A 47 9.23 6.64 -0.83
N VAL A 48 8.93 5.78 -1.81
CA VAL A 48 8.40 4.44 -1.56
C VAL A 48 9.39 3.60 -0.74
N ASN A 49 10.66 3.62 -1.11
CA ASN A 49 11.69 2.89 -0.36
C ASN A 49 11.81 3.42 1.07
N THR A 50 11.78 4.73 1.26
CA THR A 50 11.84 5.34 2.60
C THR A 50 10.62 4.96 3.44
N ALA A 51 9.43 4.95 2.85
CA ALA A 51 8.20 4.53 3.53
C ALA A 51 8.26 3.05 3.94
N ILE A 52 8.73 2.17 3.06
CA ILE A 52 8.92 0.74 3.37
C ILE A 52 9.92 0.56 4.51
N ASP A 53 11.05 1.24 4.46
CA ASP A 53 12.07 1.17 5.53
C ASP A 53 11.49 1.61 6.88
N ALA A 54 10.70 2.70 6.90
CA ALA A 54 10.04 3.18 8.10
C ALA A 54 9.03 2.16 8.67
N VAL A 55 8.25 1.51 7.79
CA VAL A 55 7.31 0.46 8.20
C VAL A 55 8.03 -0.76 8.75
N ARG A 56 9.11 -1.19 8.10
CA ARG A 56 9.93 -2.36 8.53
C ARG A 56 10.57 -2.17 9.91
N LYS A 57 10.91 -0.96 10.30
CA LYS A 57 11.45 -0.62 11.63
C LYS A 57 10.41 -0.76 12.75
N ARG A 58 9.11 -0.83 12.43
CA ARG A 58 8.05 -0.95 13.45
C ARG A 58 7.91 -2.39 13.95
N LYS A 59 7.62 -2.56 15.25
CA LYS A 59 7.39 -3.88 15.87
C LYS A 59 6.26 -4.68 15.20
N SER A 60 5.24 -3.99 14.68
CA SER A 60 4.11 -4.60 13.96
C SER A 60 4.52 -5.35 12.69
N TRP A 61 5.64 -4.96 12.05
CA TRP A 61 6.18 -5.67 10.89
C TRP A 61 6.67 -7.08 11.26
N THR A 62 7.46 -7.16 12.33
CA THR A 62 8.01 -8.44 12.81
C THR A 62 6.91 -9.40 13.27
N PHE A 63 5.86 -8.88 13.92
CA PHE A 63 4.72 -9.67 14.34
C PHE A 63 3.97 -10.28 13.14
N THR A 64 3.81 -9.53 12.06
CA THR A 64 3.15 -10.01 10.83
C THR A 64 3.97 -11.08 10.11
N LEU A 65 5.31 -11.01 10.18
CA LEU A 65 6.19 -12.06 9.64
C LEU A 65 6.09 -13.38 10.41
N SER A 66 5.84 -13.31 11.72
CA SER A 66 5.83 -14.48 12.62
C SER A 66 4.46 -15.16 12.76
N GLY A 67 3.37 -14.43 12.48
CA GLY A 67 2.00 -14.84 12.82
C GLY A 67 1.20 -15.49 11.71
N ASP A 68 1.64 -15.43 10.47
CA ASP A 68 0.80 -15.85 9.32
C ASP A 68 1.34 -17.10 8.63
N ARG A 69 1.50 -18.18 9.43
CA ARG A 69 1.73 -19.54 8.91
C ARG A 69 0.46 -20.27 8.50
N ASP A 70 -0.68 -19.60 8.51
CA ASP A 70 -1.89 -20.16 7.90
C ASP A 70 -1.78 -20.06 6.39
N VAL A 71 -1.06 -21.01 5.83
CA VAL A 71 -1.12 -21.34 4.41
C VAL A 71 -2.47 -22.03 4.17
N GLU A 72 -3.55 -21.26 4.24
CA GLU A 72 -4.74 -21.65 3.51
C GLU A 72 -4.44 -21.36 2.05
N ASP A 73 -4.39 -22.43 1.29
CA ASP A 73 -4.36 -22.45 -0.16
C ASP A 73 -5.59 -21.68 -0.66
N VAL A 74 -5.42 -20.37 -0.90
CA VAL A 74 -6.50 -19.54 -1.40
C VAL A 74 -6.50 -19.70 -2.91
N PRO A 75 -7.55 -20.23 -3.52
CA PRO A 75 -7.66 -20.31 -4.96
C PRO A 75 -7.44 -18.94 -5.59
N ASP A 76 -6.68 -18.88 -6.66
CA ASP A 76 -6.32 -17.67 -7.42
C ASP A 76 -7.55 -16.99 -8.10
N SER A 77 -8.73 -17.54 -7.92
CA SER A 77 -9.99 -17.10 -8.52
C SER A 77 -10.97 -16.57 -7.46
N VAL A 78 -10.71 -15.41 -6.92
CA VAL A 78 -11.82 -14.55 -6.52
C VAL A 78 -12.16 -13.72 -7.75
N GLU A 79 -13.06 -14.23 -8.57
CA GLU A 79 -13.77 -13.42 -9.55
C GLU A 79 -14.38 -12.25 -8.77
N ALA A 80 -13.81 -11.07 -8.93
CA ALA A 80 -14.44 -9.85 -8.49
C ALA A 80 -15.73 -9.76 -9.32
N GLU A 81 -16.87 -10.00 -8.70
CA GLU A 81 -18.11 -9.47 -9.24
C GLU A 81 -17.88 -7.96 -9.36
N ASP A 82 -17.90 -7.48 -10.60
CA ASP A 82 -17.80 -6.07 -10.96
C ASP A 82 -19.05 -5.32 -10.43
N ASP A 83 -19.10 -5.15 -9.12
CA ASP A 83 -19.94 -4.11 -8.54
C ASP A 83 -19.14 -2.80 -8.69
N VAL A 84 -19.29 -2.16 -9.88
CA VAL A 84 -18.66 -0.88 -10.24
C VAL A 84 -19.28 0.21 -9.37
N ARG A 85 -18.84 0.24 -8.12
CA ARG A 85 -19.17 1.30 -7.18
C ARG A 85 -18.04 2.31 -7.20
N ASP A 86 -18.38 3.56 -7.50
CA ASP A 86 -17.42 4.67 -7.39
C ASP A 86 -17.07 4.92 -5.92
N TRP A 87 -15.93 4.40 -5.50
CA TRP A 87 -15.38 4.65 -4.17
C TRP A 87 -14.65 5.99 -4.14
N SER A 88 -14.90 6.80 -3.12
CA SER A 88 -14.12 8.00 -2.89
C SER A 88 -12.67 7.68 -2.49
N VAL A 89 -11.75 8.62 -2.72
CA VAL A 89 -10.35 8.47 -2.29
C VAL A 89 -10.25 8.24 -0.79
N GLU A 90 -11.10 8.91 -0.02
CA GLU A 90 -11.17 8.80 1.43
C GLU A 90 -11.58 7.39 1.87
N GLU A 91 -12.57 6.80 1.21
CA GLU A 91 -13.02 5.42 1.49
C GLU A 91 -11.92 4.40 1.18
N VAL A 92 -11.24 4.55 0.06
CA VAL A 92 -10.12 3.68 -0.32
C VAL A 92 -8.96 3.82 0.67
N MET A 93 -8.62 5.05 1.07
CA MET A 93 -7.56 5.30 2.06
C MET A 93 -7.93 4.73 3.43
N ALA A 94 -9.18 4.88 3.87
CA ALA A 94 -9.67 4.28 5.11
C ALA A 94 -9.58 2.76 5.07
N ALA A 95 -9.99 2.14 3.97
CA ALA A 95 -9.88 0.69 3.78
C ALA A 95 -8.42 0.20 3.78
N LEU A 96 -7.52 0.91 3.09
CA LEU A 96 -6.08 0.61 3.13
C LEU A 96 -5.51 0.67 4.55
N ASN A 97 -6.01 1.59 5.38
CA ASN A 97 -5.58 1.73 6.76
C ASN A 97 -6.04 0.59 7.68
N THR A 98 -7.01 -0.22 7.27
CA THR A 98 -7.42 -1.42 7.99
C THR A 98 -6.49 -2.61 7.77
N LEU A 99 -5.67 -2.57 6.70
CA LEU A 99 -4.74 -3.64 6.38
C LEU A 99 -3.56 -3.67 7.36
N THR A 100 -3.04 -4.88 7.62
CA THR A 100 -1.74 -5.01 8.28
C THR A 100 -0.65 -4.32 7.46
N PRO A 101 0.45 -3.86 8.08
CA PRO A 101 1.55 -3.21 7.34
C PRO A 101 2.08 -4.03 6.18
N MET A 102 2.20 -5.35 6.33
CA MET A 102 2.66 -6.26 5.29
C MET A 102 1.67 -6.34 4.12
N TYR A 103 0.38 -6.55 4.39
CA TYR A 103 -0.64 -6.63 3.34
C TYR A 103 -0.75 -5.31 2.58
N ARG A 104 -0.69 -4.19 3.29
CA ARG A 104 -0.68 -2.86 2.72
C ARG A 104 0.52 -2.63 1.82
N ALA A 105 1.72 -3.00 2.27
CA ALA A 105 2.95 -2.86 1.48
C ALA A 105 2.88 -3.70 0.19
N VAL A 106 2.53 -4.98 0.28
CA VAL A 106 2.41 -5.85 -0.89
C VAL A 106 1.37 -5.32 -1.88
N PHE A 107 0.20 -4.91 -1.40
CA PHE A 107 -0.87 -4.36 -2.25
C PHE A 107 -0.42 -3.10 -2.98
N ASN A 108 0.17 -2.15 -2.26
CA ASN A 108 0.63 -0.89 -2.85
C ASN A 108 1.76 -1.09 -3.86
N LEU A 109 2.72 -1.96 -3.57
CA LEU A 109 3.81 -2.27 -4.50
C LEU A 109 3.30 -2.94 -5.78
N PHE A 110 2.30 -3.82 -5.66
CA PHE A 110 1.73 -4.50 -6.81
C PHE A 110 0.85 -3.57 -7.66
N VAL A 111 -0.10 -2.84 -7.01
CA VAL A 111 -1.14 -2.08 -7.71
C VAL A 111 -0.67 -0.70 -8.15
N PHE A 112 0.05 0.03 -7.30
CA PHE A 112 0.44 1.41 -7.57
C PHE A 112 1.86 1.56 -8.11
N GLU A 113 2.76 0.64 -7.76
CA GLU A 113 4.14 0.66 -8.28
C GLU A 113 4.33 -0.37 -9.39
N GLU A 114 3.30 -1.16 -9.72
CA GLU A 114 3.28 -2.14 -10.82
C GLU A 114 4.43 -3.17 -10.76
N LEU A 115 4.88 -3.52 -9.55
CA LEU A 115 5.97 -4.47 -9.36
C LEU A 115 5.48 -5.90 -9.43
N GLY A 116 6.32 -6.77 -10.03
CA GLY A 116 6.10 -8.21 -9.99
C GLY A 116 6.34 -8.82 -8.61
N HIS A 117 5.77 -10.01 -8.34
CA HIS A 117 5.92 -10.68 -7.04
C HIS A 117 7.38 -11.00 -6.68
N GLN A 118 8.25 -11.22 -7.65
CA GLN A 118 9.67 -11.42 -7.41
C GLN A 118 10.33 -10.16 -6.87
N GLU A 119 10.07 -9.00 -7.50
CA GLU A 119 10.60 -7.71 -7.05
C GLU A 119 10.05 -7.31 -5.68
N ILE A 120 8.76 -7.58 -5.43
CA ILE A 120 8.12 -7.35 -4.13
C ILE A 120 8.78 -8.23 -3.06
N ALA A 121 8.99 -9.51 -3.34
CA ALA A 121 9.62 -10.46 -2.44
C ALA A 121 11.04 -10.01 -2.04
N GLU A 122 11.85 -9.63 -3.02
CA GLU A 122 13.21 -9.10 -2.79
C GLU A 122 13.18 -7.81 -1.94
N ARG A 123 12.26 -6.89 -2.25
CA ARG A 123 12.16 -5.60 -1.59
C ARG A 123 11.67 -5.69 -0.15
N LEU A 124 10.76 -6.61 0.14
CA LEU A 124 10.18 -6.82 1.47
C LEU A 124 10.92 -7.89 2.29
N GLY A 125 11.82 -8.64 1.68
CA GLY A 125 12.53 -9.74 2.34
C GLY A 125 11.62 -10.92 2.68
N ILE A 126 10.68 -11.25 1.78
CA ILE A 126 9.73 -12.36 1.89
C ILE A 126 9.87 -13.31 0.71
N GLU A 127 9.25 -14.47 0.76
CA GLU A 127 9.20 -15.39 -0.37
C GLU A 127 8.17 -14.95 -1.41
N VAL A 128 8.35 -15.35 -2.67
CA VAL A 128 7.43 -15.05 -3.78
C VAL A 128 6.02 -15.60 -3.48
N GLY A 129 5.93 -16.81 -2.94
CA GLY A 129 4.67 -17.42 -2.51
C GLY A 129 3.96 -16.59 -1.43
N THR A 130 4.72 -16.08 -0.48
CA THR A 130 4.21 -15.18 0.58
C THR A 130 3.70 -13.86 -0.02
N SER A 131 4.39 -13.30 -1.01
CA SER A 131 3.91 -12.10 -1.71
C SER A 131 2.56 -12.35 -2.39
N LYS A 132 2.39 -13.48 -3.08
CA LYS A 132 1.13 -13.85 -3.73
C LYS A 132 0.00 -14.03 -2.73
N SER A 133 0.21 -14.80 -1.66
CA SER A 133 -0.80 -15.04 -0.63
C SER A 133 -1.19 -13.75 0.11
N ASN A 134 -0.22 -12.89 0.40
CA ASN A 134 -0.47 -11.60 1.04
C ASN A 134 -1.29 -10.66 0.15
N LEU A 135 -1.05 -10.67 -1.17
CA LEU A 135 -1.87 -9.89 -2.11
C LEU A 135 -3.32 -10.38 -2.13
N ALA A 136 -3.53 -11.69 -2.17
CA ALA A 136 -4.87 -12.28 -2.15
C ALA A 136 -5.62 -11.92 -0.85
N LYS A 137 -4.95 -12.02 0.31
CA LYS A 137 -5.50 -11.64 1.62
C LYS A 137 -5.78 -10.13 1.69
N ALA A 138 -4.86 -9.30 1.16
CA ALA A 138 -5.05 -7.85 1.10
C ALA A 138 -6.29 -7.46 0.29
N ARG A 139 -6.47 -8.04 -0.90
CA ARG A 139 -7.64 -7.80 -1.75
C ARG A 139 -8.94 -8.19 -1.05
N ARG A 140 -8.99 -9.37 -0.42
CA ARG A 140 -10.16 -9.84 0.33
C ARG A 140 -10.50 -8.90 1.49
N ASN A 141 -9.51 -8.48 2.26
CA ASN A 141 -9.71 -7.58 3.39
C ASN A 141 -10.16 -6.18 2.93
N LEU A 142 -9.60 -5.67 1.83
CA LEU A 142 -10.03 -4.41 1.22
C LEU A 142 -11.47 -4.47 0.75
N GLN A 143 -11.85 -5.51 0.02
CA GLN A 143 -13.22 -5.70 -0.44
C GLN A 143 -14.19 -5.73 0.75
N LYS A 144 -13.86 -6.48 1.80
CA LYS A 144 -14.67 -6.54 3.01
C LYS A 144 -14.79 -5.18 3.69
N ALA A 145 -13.71 -4.43 3.80
CA ALA A 145 -13.70 -3.11 4.41
C ALA A 145 -14.54 -2.10 3.60
N LEU A 146 -14.41 -2.10 2.28
CA LEU A 146 -15.16 -1.22 1.38
C LEU A 146 -16.66 -1.53 1.40
N LEU A 147 -17.04 -2.80 1.40
CA LEU A 147 -18.45 -3.21 1.47
C LEU A 147 -19.09 -2.92 2.84
N SER A 148 -18.28 -2.87 3.91
CA SER A 148 -18.74 -2.56 5.27
C SER A 148 -18.80 -1.06 5.54
N SER A 149 -18.27 -0.23 4.65
CA SER A 149 -18.30 1.24 4.77
C SER A 149 -19.73 1.72 4.54
N PRO A 150 -20.35 2.47 5.50
CA PRO A 150 -21.66 3.05 5.26
C PRO A 150 -21.57 3.99 4.07
N SER A 151 -22.46 3.82 3.10
CA SER A 151 -22.57 4.76 1.97
C SER A 151 -22.78 6.15 2.52
N PRO A 152 -22.04 7.18 2.06
CA PRO A 152 -22.44 8.55 2.33
C PRO A 152 -23.86 8.72 1.77
N ASP A 153 -24.78 9.02 2.69
CA ASP A 153 -26.19 9.19 2.48
C ASP A 153 -26.42 10.10 1.28
N ARG A 154 -27.05 9.57 0.25
CA ARG A 154 -27.65 10.37 -0.81
C ARG A 154 -28.89 11.03 -0.21
N THR A 155 -28.71 11.95 0.71
CA THR A 155 -29.78 12.86 1.09
C THR A 155 -30.07 13.76 -0.10
N SER A 156 -31.03 13.29 -0.90
CA SER A 156 -32.14 14.08 -1.43
C SER A 156 -31.87 15.57 -1.66
N THR A 157 -31.45 15.91 -2.87
CA THR A 157 -31.92 17.19 -3.40
C THR A 157 -33.19 16.93 -4.20
N HIS A 158 -34.29 16.69 -3.47
CA HIS A 158 -35.63 16.98 -3.93
C HIS A 158 -36.23 17.95 -2.95
N GLY A 159 -36.18 19.19 -3.30
CA GLY A 159 -36.81 20.27 -2.62
C GLY A 159 -36.92 21.47 -3.54
N LEU A 160 -38.01 21.51 -4.33
CA LEU A 160 -38.69 22.68 -4.91
C LEU A 160 -37.83 23.65 -5.72
#